data_e6c8e3a30f53ffd00a2f4fbdb27c42e0
#
_entry.id   e6c8e3a30f53ffd00a2f4fbdb27c42e0
#
_cell.length_a   1.000
_cell.length_b   1.000
_cell.length_c   1.000
_cell.angle_alpha   90.00
_cell.angle_beta   90.00
_cell.angle_gamma   90.00
#
_symmetry.space_group_name_H-M   'P 1'
#
loop_
_entity.id
_entity.type
_entity.pdbx_description
1 polymer ?
#
loop_
_entity_poly.entity_id
_entity_poly.type
_entity_poly.pdbx_seq_one_letter_code
_entity_poly.pdbx_strand_id
1 'polypeptide(L)'
;MSHTVFALPGKFGKGVLVTPTVHGNLLVGPTAQDIENKEGTNTTRDGLDQVLIKSSNSVRNIPTRQVITSFAGLRAHEDGDDFIIGETEKDFIDCAGIESPGLSSAPAIGEMVADILKKKYDLKEKENFVSTRKGIADLNAMSLEERNEYIRRNPAYGNIICRCE
;
A
#
# COMPACT_ATOMS: atom_id res chain seq x y z
N MET A 1 21.58 -0.49 -4.25
CA MET A 1 21.01 0.39 -3.17
C MET A 1 20.35 -0.51 -2.15
N SER A 2 20.56 -0.30 -0.85
CA SER A 2 20.08 -1.19 0.23
C SER A 2 19.11 -0.51 1.21
N HIS A 3 18.91 0.79 1.05
CA HIS A 3 18.08 1.60 1.96
C HIS A 3 17.20 2.55 1.16
N THR A 4 16.04 2.88 1.71
CA THR A 4 15.21 3.97 1.20
C THR A 4 15.87 5.31 1.48
N VAL A 5 15.95 6.14 0.45
CA VAL A 5 16.44 7.52 0.56
C VAL A 5 15.25 8.46 0.60
N PHE A 6 15.18 9.26 1.65
CA PHE A 6 14.16 10.30 1.84
C PHE A 6 14.74 11.66 1.44
N ALA A 7 13.95 12.47 0.78
CA ALA A 7 14.22 13.90 0.69
C ALA A 7 13.92 14.60 2.03
N LEU A 8 14.45 15.80 2.23
CA LEU A 8 14.02 16.62 3.35
C LEU A 8 12.52 16.92 3.21
N PRO A 9 11.74 16.81 4.29
CA PRO A 9 10.31 17.09 4.25
C PRO A 9 10.04 18.53 3.77
N GLY A 10 9.05 18.68 2.89
CA GLY A 10 8.56 19.96 2.42
C GLY A 10 7.13 20.21 2.85
N LYS A 11 6.50 21.26 2.30
CA LYS A 11 5.11 21.63 2.57
C LYS A 11 4.12 20.47 2.35
N PHE A 12 4.40 19.56 1.42
CA PHE A 12 3.56 18.43 1.08
C PHE A 12 4.10 17.09 1.64
N GLY A 13 4.76 17.11 2.78
CA GLY A 13 5.25 15.94 3.49
C GLY A 13 6.62 15.45 3.01
N LYS A 14 6.77 14.12 2.96
CA LYS A 14 8.08 13.43 2.80
C LYS A 14 8.75 13.62 1.43
N GLY A 15 8.04 14.17 0.44
CA GLY A 15 8.57 14.35 -0.90
C GLY A 15 8.74 13.04 -1.68
N VAL A 16 9.59 13.07 -2.71
CA VAL A 16 9.90 11.91 -3.54
C VAL A 16 10.96 11.05 -2.87
N LEU A 17 10.65 9.78 -2.70
CA LEU A 17 11.53 8.76 -2.16
C LEU A 17 12.18 7.95 -3.29
N VAL A 18 13.32 7.36 -2.99
CA VAL A 18 13.96 6.34 -3.84
C VAL A 18 14.16 5.11 -2.98
N THR A 19 13.42 4.04 -3.29
CA THR A 19 13.28 2.85 -2.44
C THR A 19 13.63 1.60 -3.23
N PRO A 20 14.58 0.78 -2.77
CA PRO A 20 14.80 -0.54 -3.35
C PRO A 20 13.64 -1.47 -3.00
N THR A 21 13.18 -2.27 -3.96
CA THR A 21 12.20 -3.31 -3.71
C THR A 21 12.85 -4.63 -3.29
N VAL A 22 12.07 -5.54 -2.73
CA VAL A 22 12.56 -6.85 -2.29
C VAL A 22 13.01 -7.74 -3.46
N HIS A 23 12.56 -7.45 -4.67
CA HIS A 23 12.91 -8.20 -5.88
C HIS A 23 14.04 -7.54 -6.70
N GLY A 24 14.71 -6.52 -6.16
CA GLY A 24 15.87 -5.88 -6.79
C GLY A 24 15.54 -4.73 -7.73
N ASN A 25 14.26 -4.33 -7.83
CA ASN A 25 13.84 -3.14 -8.56
C ASN A 25 14.01 -1.86 -7.74
N LEU A 26 13.75 -0.73 -8.34
CA LEU A 26 13.81 0.57 -7.71
C LEU A 26 12.47 1.29 -7.88
N LEU A 27 11.82 1.59 -6.78
CA LEU A 27 10.61 2.40 -6.76
C LEU A 27 10.97 3.86 -6.52
N VAL A 28 10.51 4.75 -7.38
CA VAL A 28 10.77 6.19 -7.31
C VAL A 28 9.46 6.95 -7.28
N GLY A 29 9.24 7.71 -6.22
CA GLY A 29 7.98 8.42 -5.98
C GLY A 29 7.68 8.52 -4.48
N PRO A 30 6.45 8.90 -4.13
CA PRO A 30 5.36 9.41 -5.00
C PRO A 30 5.44 10.91 -5.26
N THR A 31 4.51 11.40 -6.07
CA THR A 31 4.02 12.78 -5.99
C THR A 31 2.89 12.86 -4.97
N ALA A 32 2.50 14.06 -4.56
CA ALA A 32 1.29 14.32 -3.81
C ALA A 32 0.64 15.58 -4.42
N GLN A 33 -0.55 15.43 -4.96
CA GLN A 33 -1.30 16.51 -5.59
C GLN A 33 -2.78 16.30 -5.29
N ASP A 34 -3.43 17.34 -4.80
CA ASP A 34 -4.88 17.33 -4.63
C ASP A 34 -5.52 17.45 -6.02
N ILE A 35 -6.47 16.60 -6.30
CA ILE A 35 -7.21 16.56 -7.55
C ILE A 35 -8.72 16.49 -7.30
N GLU A 36 -9.49 17.19 -8.12
CA GLU A 36 -10.95 17.18 -8.00
C GLU A 36 -11.57 15.89 -8.59
N ASN A 37 -10.92 15.32 -9.59
CA ASN A 37 -11.40 14.12 -10.24
C ASN A 37 -11.15 12.88 -9.38
N LYS A 38 -12.19 12.37 -8.74
CA LYS A 38 -12.16 11.19 -7.86
C LYS A 38 -11.95 9.85 -8.59
N GLU A 39 -11.87 9.87 -9.91
CA GLU A 39 -11.51 8.72 -10.77
C GLU A 39 -10.13 8.87 -11.41
N GLY A 40 -9.39 9.92 -11.06
CA GLY A 40 -8.12 10.31 -11.68
C GLY A 40 -6.94 9.44 -11.27
N THR A 41 -6.89 8.19 -11.70
CA THR A 41 -5.80 7.23 -11.42
C THR A 41 -4.74 7.15 -12.53
N ASN A 42 -4.84 8.01 -13.55
CA ASN A 42 -3.86 8.06 -14.63
C ASN A 42 -2.56 8.74 -14.20
N THR A 43 -1.43 8.24 -14.68
CA THR A 43 -0.17 8.96 -14.60
C THR A 43 -0.18 10.17 -15.54
N THR A 44 0.38 11.28 -15.07
CA THR A 44 0.52 12.50 -15.88
C THR A 44 1.99 12.76 -16.18
N ARG A 45 2.25 13.47 -17.30
CA ARG A 45 3.61 13.87 -17.64
C ARG A 45 4.23 14.73 -16.56
N ASP A 46 3.49 15.71 -16.08
CA ASP A 46 3.97 16.62 -15.01
C ASP A 46 4.29 15.88 -13.71
N GLY A 47 3.49 14.90 -13.34
CA GLY A 47 3.75 14.05 -12.18
C GLY A 47 5.02 13.23 -12.35
N LEU A 48 5.22 12.60 -13.51
CA LEU A 48 6.43 11.83 -13.81
C LEU A 48 7.67 12.72 -13.87
N ASP A 49 7.60 13.88 -14.50
CA ASP A 49 8.69 14.85 -14.56
C ASP A 49 9.07 15.34 -13.15
N GLN A 50 8.09 15.60 -12.29
CA GLN A 50 8.36 15.94 -10.88
C GLN A 50 9.07 14.81 -10.12
N VAL A 51 8.67 13.55 -10.33
CA VAL A 51 9.33 12.39 -9.71
C VAL A 51 10.79 12.34 -10.14
N LEU A 52 11.07 12.47 -11.44
CA LEU A 52 12.43 12.39 -11.98
C LEU A 52 13.32 13.55 -11.49
N ILE A 53 12.80 14.78 -11.55
CA ILE A 53 13.55 15.97 -11.12
C ILE A 53 13.85 15.90 -9.62
N LYS A 54 12.85 15.64 -8.78
CA LYS A 54 13.03 15.64 -7.33
C LYS A 54 13.89 14.48 -6.85
N SER A 55 13.78 13.29 -7.46
CA SER A 55 14.59 12.14 -7.11
C SER A 55 16.07 12.33 -7.44
N SER A 56 16.38 13.06 -8.51
CA SER A 56 17.76 13.36 -8.89
C SER A 56 18.52 14.23 -7.88
N ASN A 57 17.79 14.96 -7.03
CA ASN A 57 18.39 15.71 -5.92
C ASN A 57 18.91 14.80 -4.79
N SER A 58 18.32 13.64 -4.65
CA SER A 58 18.65 12.68 -3.59
C SER A 58 19.57 11.56 -4.07
N VAL A 59 19.41 11.10 -5.30
CA VAL A 59 20.17 9.96 -5.86
C VAL A 59 20.65 10.30 -7.27
N ARG A 60 21.95 10.16 -7.51
CA ARG A 60 22.55 10.34 -8.84
C ARG A 60 22.35 9.08 -9.69
N ASN A 61 22.23 9.26 -10.99
CA ASN A 61 22.23 8.18 -11.99
C ASN A 61 21.09 7.17 -11.82
N ILE A 62 19.88 7.64 -11.53
CA ILE A 62 18.69 6.79 -11.56
C ILE A 62 18.51 6.28 -13.00
N PRO A 63 18.34 4.96 -13.22
CA PRO A 63 18.30 4.38 -14.56
C PRO A 63 16.95 4.59 -15.26
N THR A 64 16.63 5.80 -15.61
CA THR A 64 15.33 6.22 -16.17
C THR A 64 14.95 5.53 -17.48
N ARG A 65 15.93 4.94 -18.20
CA ARG A 65 15.67 4.16 -19.41
C ARG A 65 15.23 2.72 -19.13
N GLN A 66 15.27 2.29 -17.86
CA GLN A 66 14.90 0.95 -17.43
C GLN A 66 13.56 0.94 -16.68
N VAL A 67 12.72 1.95 -16.87
CA VAL A 67 11.39 1.99 -16.29
C VAL A 67 10.56 0.83 -16.85
N ILE A 68 10.07 -0.03 -15.95
CA ILE A 68 9.20 -1.16 -16.29
C ILE A 68 7.74 -0.73 -16.29
N THR A 69 7.36 0.14 -15.36
CA THR A 69 5.99 0.62 -15.23
C THR A 69 5.94 1.96 -14.51
N SER A 70 4.84 2.65 -14.68
CA SER A 70 4.46 3.82 -13.87
C SER A 70 2.99 3.71 -13.52
N PHE A 71 2.64 4.15 -12.33
CA PHE A 71 1.27 4.10 -11.84
C PHE A 71 0.96 5.30 -10.94
N ALA A 72 -0.32 5.60 -10.82
CA ALA A 72 -0.85 6.57 -9.90
C ALA A 72 -2.07 5.98 -9.20
N GLY A 73 -2.42 6.53 -8.06
CA GLY A 73 -3.60 6.13 -7.31
C GLY A 73 -4.13 7.30 -6.51
N LEU A 74 -5.37 7.18 -6.09
CA LEU A 74 -6.02 8.14 -5.20
C LEU A 74 -5.75 7.75 -3.75
N ARG A 75 -5.45 8.74 -2.94
CA ARG A 75 -5.35 8.62 -1.49
C ARG A 75 -6.35 9.57 -0.87
N ALA A 76 -7.17 9.08 0.07
CA ALA A 76 -8.02 9.94 0.87
C ALA A 76 -7.15 10.87 1.71
N HIS A 77 -7.56 12.12 1.83
CA HIS A 77 -6.99 13.13 2.69
C HIS A 77 -8.10 13.78 3.50
N GLU A 78 -7.79 14.13 4.74
CA GLU A 78 -8.69 14.81 5.66
C GLU A 78 -7.99 16.07 6.17
N ASP A 79 -8.73 17.20 6.21
CA ASP A 79 -8.15 18.52 6.51
C ASP A 79 -7.66 18.67 7.96
N GLY A 80 -8.11 17.79 8.87
CA GLY A 80 -7.69 17.74 10.27
C GLY A 80 -6.34 17.06 10.52
N ASP A 81 -5.70 16.53 9.49
CA ASP A 81 -4.42 15.81 9.55
C ASP A 81 -4.42 14.57 10.48
N ASP A 82 -5.58 13.97 10.77
CA ASP A 82 -5.68 12.75 11.57
C ASP A 82 -6.73 11.79 11.02
N PHE A 83 -6.72 10.54 11.50
CA PHE A 83 -7.69 9.53 11.12
C PHE A 83 -9.03 9.78 11.82
N ILE A 84 -10.11 9.68 11.06
CA ILE A 84 -11.47 9.71 11.60
C ILE A 84 -11.88 8.28 11.89
N ILE A 85 -11.83 7.87 13.17
CA ILE A 85 -12.21 6.52 13.57
C ILE A 85 -13.18 6.60 14.73
N GLY A 86 -14.43 6.21 14.49
CA GLY A 86 -15.46 6.25 15.52
C GLY A 86 -16.87 6.13 14.98
N GLU A 87 -17.83 6.13 15.90
CA GLU A 87 -19.24 6.18 15.57
C GLU A 87 -19.64 7.63 15.28
N THR A 88 -19.87 7.95 14.02
CA THR A 88 -20.25 9.29 13.56
C THR A 88 -21.76 9.48 13.53
N GLU A 89 -22.50 8.40 13.31
CA GLU A 89 -23.94 8.33 13.37
C GLU A 89 -24.35 7.05 14.10
N LYS A 90 -25.58 6.99 14.57
CA LYS A 90 -26.09 5.82 15.29
C LYS A 90 -25.91 4.55 14.45
N ASP A 91 -25.19 3.58 14.98
CA ASP A 91 -24.88 2.29 14.35
C ASP A 91 -24.01 2.39 13.07
N PHE A 92 -23.35 3.53 12.86
CA PHE A 92 -22.45 3.76 11.74
C PHE A 92 -21.06 4.14 12.23
N ILE A 93 -20.07 3.31 11.93
CA ILE A 93 -18.67 3.52 12.33
C ILE A 93 -17.86 3.90 11.10
N ASP A 94 -17.29 5.09 11.13
CA ASP A 94 -16.35 5.55 10.13
C ASP A 94 -14.93 5.07 10.42
N CYS A 95 -14.22 4.74 9.35
CA CYS A 95 -12.78 4.60 9.29
C CYS A 95 -12.32 5.39 8.06
N ALA A 96 -12.26 6.71 8.19
CA ALA A 96 -12.04 7.63 7.09
C ALA A 96 -10.75 8.45 7.28
N GLY A 97 -10.31 9.14 6.23
CA GLY A 97 -9.10 9.96 6.25
C GLY A 97 -7.83 9.15 6.50
N ILE A 98 -7.86 7.84 6.27
CA ILE A 98 -6.71 6.96 6.57
C ILE A 98 -5.68 7.07 5.46
N GLU A 99 -4.67 7.89 5.70
CA GLU A 99 -3.50 8.00 4.86
C GLU A 99 -2.26 7.34 5.51
N SER A 100 -1.07 7.76 5.19
CA SER A 100 0.15 7.18 5.82
C SER A 100 0.25 7.63 7.29
N PRO A 101 0.44 6.70 8.23
CA PRO A 101 0.87 5.30 8.09
C PRO A 101 -0.26 4.25 8.22
N GLY A 102 -1.38 4.41 7.56
CA GLY A 102 -2.58 3.60 7.72
C GLY A 102 -2.36 2.08 7.62
N LEU A 103 -1.52 1.63 6.68
CA LEU A 103 -1.26 0.18 6.54
C LEU A 103 -0.64 -0.43 7.80
N SER A 104 0.34 0.23 8.40
CA SER A 104 0.95 -0.23 9.65
C SER A 104 0.06 -0.01 10.87
N SER A 105 -0.86 0.95 10.82
CA SER A 105 -1.83 1.24 11.89
C SER A 105 -3.08 0.36 11.80
N ALA A 106 -3.32 -0.34 10.69
CA ALA A 106 -4.53 -1.11 10.45
C ALA A 106 -4.89 -2.11 11.56
N PRO A 107 -3.95 -2.85 12.18
CA PRO A 107 -4.28 -3.72 13.31
C PRO A 107 -4.85 -2.95 14.51
N ALA A 108 -4.23 -1.83 14.88
CA ALA A 108 -4.70 -1.00 15.99
C ALA A 108 -6.06 -0.35 15.70
N ILE A 109 -6.28 0.09 14.45
CA ILE A 109 -7.58 0.59 14.00
C ILE A 109 -8.64 -0.51 14.14
N GLY A 110 -8.32 -1.73 13.73
CA GLY A 110 -9.22 -2.87 13.88
C GLY A 110 -9.58 -3.17 15.34
N GLU A 111 -8.61 -3.07 16.26
CA GLU A 111 -8.86 -3.20 17.70
C GLU A 111 -9.77 -2.08 18.24
N MET A 112 -9.52 -0.83 17.84
CA MET A 112 -10.38 0.30 18.22
C MET A 112 -11.84 0.09 17.79
N VAL A 113 -12.06 -0.32 16.54
CA VAL A 113 -13.39 -0.60 16.02
C VAL A 113 -14.04 -1.77 16.76
N ALA A 114 -13.30 -2.83 17.01
CA ALA A 114 -13.79 -3.97 17.78
C ALA A 114 -14.20 -3.56 19.20
N ASP A 115 -13.45 -2.68 19.86
CA ASP A 115 -13.78 -2.18 21.18
C ASP A 115 -15.02 -1.27 21.20
N ILE A 116 -15.24 -0.47 20.15
CA ILE A 116 -16.48 0.29 19.99
C ILE A 116 -17.68 -0.67 19.91
N LEU A 117 -17.54 -1.72 19.07
CA LEU A 117 -18.60 -2.71 18.90
C LEU A 117 -18.86 -3.52 20.19
N LYS A 118 -17.82 -3.92 20.91
CA LYS A 118 -17.94 -4.66 22.20
C LYS A 118 -18.68 -3.83 23.26
N LYS A 119 -18.47 -2.53 23.32
CA LYS A 119 -19.17 -1.65 24.26
C LYS A 119 -20.65 -1.55 23.96
N LYS A 120 -21.04 -1.72 22.69
CA LYS A 120 -22.40 -1.54 22.21
C LYS A 120 -23.20 -2.83 22.14
N TYR A 121 -22.53 -3.93 21.84
CA TYR A 121 -23.14 -5.24 21.61
C TYR A 121 -22.49 -6.30 22.51
N ASP A 122 -23.28 -7.26 23.00
CA ASP A 122 -22.78 -8.43 23.73
C ASP A 122 -22.12 -9.42 22.73
N LEU A 123 -20.92 -9.06 22.27
CA LEU A 123 -20.17 -9.89 21.33
C LEU A 123 -19.43 -10.97 22.08
N LYS A 124 -19.64 -12.23 21.68
CA LYS A 124 -18.94 -13.40 22.22
C LYS A 124 -17.82 -13.83 21.26
N GLU A 125 -16.75 -14.32 21.84
CA GLU A 125 -15.69 -14.94 21.03
C GLU A 125 -16.22 -16.20 20.33
N LYS A 126 -15.72 -16.44 19.10
CA LYS A 126 -16.05 -17.65 18.37
C LYS A 126 -15.41 -18.86 19.05
N GLU A 127 -16.16 -19.92 19.30
CA GLU A 127 -15.65 -21.16 19.92
C GLU A 127 -14.47 -21.77 19.13
N ASN A 128 -14.51 -21.65 17.79
CA ASN A 128 -13.47 -22.15 16.89
C ASN A 128 -12.72 -20.98 16.22
N PHE A 129 -12.20 -20.03 17.01
CA PHE A 129 -11.43 -18.92 16.49
C PHE A 129 -10.07 -19.39 15.97
N VAL A 130 -9.81 -19.15 14.69
CA VAL A 130 -8.51 -19.42 14.07
C VAL A 130 -7.68 -18.14 14.12
N SER A 131 -6.76 -18.07 15.08
CA SER A 131 -5.90 -16.89 15.31
C SER A 131 -4.79 -16.70 14.27
N THR A 132 -4.49 -17.75 13.52
CA THR A 132 -3.43 -17.73 12.51
C THR A 132 -3.95 -18.26 11.17
N ARG A 133 -3.39 -17.78 10.08
CA ARG A 133 -3.64 -18.37 8.76
C ARG A 133 -2.34 -18.86 8.14
N LYS A 134 -2.44 -19.84 7.25
CA LYS A 134 -1.31 -20.28 6.45
C LYS A 134 -0.81 -19.12 5.58
N GLY A 135 0.49 -18.95 5.47
CA GLY A 135 1.11 -18.01 4.55
C GLY A 135 0.76 -18.34 3.09
N ILE A 136 0.95 -17.36 2.23
CA ILE A 136 0.86 -17.56 0.78
C ILE A 136 2.02 -18.45 0.36
N ALA A 137 1.76 -19.44 -0.48
CA ALA A 137 2.80 -20.34 -0.96
C ALA A 137 3.78 -19.59 -1.87
N ASP A 138 5.06 -19.73 -1.59
CA ASP A 138 6.13 -19.20 -2.45
C ASP A 138 6.41 -20.19 -3.59
N LEU A 139 5.81 -19.93 -4.75
CA LEU A 139 6.03 -20.77 -5.93
C LEU A 139 7.47 -20.69 -6.45
N ASN A 140 8.23 -19.65 -6.14
CA ASN A 140 9.62 -19.53 -6.60
C ASN A 140 10.54 -20.49 -5.86
N ALA A 141 10.21 -20.87 -4.64
CA ALA A 141 10.94 -21.87 -3.86
C ALA A 141 10.64 -23.32 -4.26
N MET A 142 9.64 -23.54 -5.14
CA MET A 142 9.20 -24.86 -5.55
C MET A 142 9.87 -25.30 -6.85
N SER A 143 10.11 -26.62 -7.01
CA SER A 143 10.42 -27.23 -8.30
C SER A 143 9.29 -27.07 -9.31
N LEU A 144 9.58 -27.29 -10.58
CA LEU A 144 8.54 -27.20 -11.64
C LEU A 144 7.38 -28.19 -11.41
N GLU A 145 7.71 -29.39 -10.95
CA GLU A 145 6.71 -30.44 -10.69
C GLU A 145 5.81 -30.08 -9.51
N GLU A 146 6.38 -29.63 -8.40
CA GLU A 146 5.66 -29.16 -7.22
C GLU A 146 4.77 -27.96 -7.56
N ARG A 147 5.30 -27.02 -8.33
CA ARG A 147 4.55 -25.83 -8.79
C ARG A 147 3.35 -26.22 -9.62
N ASN A 148 3.53 -27.12 -10.59
CA ASN A 148 2.44 -27.60 -11.43
C ASN A 148 1.37 -28.35 -10.62
N GLU A 149 1.79 -29.15 -9.65
CA GLU A 149 0.86 -29.84 -8.74
C GLU A 149 0.10 -28.84 -7.86
N TYR A 150 0.79 -27.80 -7.36
CA TYR A 150 0.17 -26.75 -6.55
C TYR A 150 -0.88 -25.96 -7.36
N ILE A 151 -0.57 -25.61 -8.61
CA ILE A 151 -1.48 -24.93 -9.52
C ILE A 151 -2.69 -25.80 -9.85
N ARG A 152 -2.53 -27.11 -10.03
CA ARG A 152 -3.66 -28.04 -10.25
C ARG A 152 -4.63 -28.04 -9.07
N ARG A 153 -4.12 -27.94 -7.83
CA ARG A 153 -4.94 -27.88 -6.62
C ARG A 153 -5.57 -26.52 -6.39
N ASN A 154 -4.88 -25.46 -6.79
CA ASN A 154 -5.36 -24.08 -6.69
C ASN A 154 -5.02 -23.30 -7.97
N PRO A 155 -5.91 -23.30 -8.98
CA PRO A 155 -5.67 -22.68 -10.28
C PRO A 155 -5.36 -21.18 -10.22
N ALA A 156 -5.74 -20.47 -9.15
CA ALA A 156 -5.45 -19.07 -8.97
C ALA A 156 -3.93 -18.76 -8.99
N TYR A 157 -3.09 -19.68 -8.55
CA TYR A 157 -1.64 -19.56 -8.60
C TYR A 157 -1.05 -19.65 -10.01
N GLY A 158 -1.80 -20.14 -10.97
CA GLY A 158 -1.42 -20.14 -12.39
C GLY A 158 -1.74 -18.84 -13.13
N ASN A 159 -2.48 -17.93 -12.49
CA ASN A 159 -2.90 -16.67 -13.08
C ASN A 159 -1.97 -15.54 -12.63
N ILE A 160 -0.98 -15.22 -13.46
CA ILE A 160 -0.01 -14.14 -13.17
C ILE A 160 -0.65 -12.80 -13.50
N ILE A 161 -0.95 -12.01 -12.47
CA ILE A 161 -1.57 -10.69 -12.58
C ILE A 161 -0.55 -9.64 -13.03
N CYS A 162 0.67 -9.67 -12.51
CA CYS A 162 1.74 -8.76 -12.86
C CYS A 162 3.06 -9.52 -12.99
N ARG A 163 3.88 -9.12 -13.94
CA ARG A 163 5.23 -9.67 -14.16
C ARG A 163 6.33 -8.64 -13.86
N CYS A 164 5.97 -7.53 -13.22
CA CYS A 164 6.92 -6.47 -12.90
C CYS A 164 7.86 -6.84 -11.76
N GLU A 165 7.43 -7.73 -10.89
CA GLU A 165 8.19 -8.26 -9.74
C GLU A 165 7.89 -9.75 -9.53
#